data_335b83d2e16f67c318b756a825887b7d
#
_entry.id   335b83d2e16f67c318b756a825887b7d
#
_cell.length_a   1.000
_cell.length_b   1.000
_cell.length_c   1.000
_cell.angle_alpha   90.00
_cell.angle_beta   90.00
_cell.angle_gamma   90.00
#
_symmetry.space_group_name_H-M   'P 1'
#
loop_
_entity.id
_entity.type
_entity.pdbx_description
1 polymer ?
#
loop_
_entity_poly.entity_id
_entity_poly.type
_entity_poly.pdbx_seq_one_letter_code
_entity_poly.pdbx_strand_id
1 'polypeptide(L)'
;MKDFLISTDTTADLPASYVKENNIDIHTLFYAFGEVIYGTDNIMPEKEFFDRMRNGEMPTTMACNPQDCKTIFEKRINEGFDILHIAFSSALSSSYNNACIAANEVMEEHPGARIVVVDSLAASMGEGLIVYKAVEMKKSGKSMDEIIDFVNNHKLNVVHNFTVDDLNHLYRGGRVSKTTAIIGT
;
A
#
# COMPACT_ATOMS: atom_id res chain seq x y z
N MET A 1 18.20 -18.31 -9.99
CA MET A 1 17.72 -17.02 -9.51
C MET A 1 16.84 -17.33 -8.32
N LYS A 2 17.00 -16.65 -7.20
CA LYS A 2 16.17 -16.86 -6.01
C LYS A 2 14.73 -16.42 -6.37
N ASP A 3 13.72 -17.17 -5.91
CA ASP A 3 12.33 -16.78 -6.14
C ASP A 3 11.97 -15.56 -5.30
N PHE A 4 10.96 -14.81 -5.71
CA PHE A 4 10.54 -13.60 -5.01
C PHE A 4 9.03 -13.53 -4.85
N LEU A 5 8.58 -12.80 -3.85
CA LEU A 5 7.17 -12.50 -3.61
C LEU A 5 6.87 -11.04 -3.92
N ILE A 6 5.62 -10.79 -4.30
CA ILE A 6 5.09 -9.43 -4.45
C ILE A 6 4.29 -9.11 -3.20
N SER A 7 4.49 -7.93 -2.64
CA SER A 7 3.68 -7.38 -1.56
C SER A 7 3.21 -5.97 -1.89
N THR A 8 2.16 -5.53 -1.22
CA THR A 8 1.59 -4.19 -1.38
C THR A 8 0.86 -3.78 -0.10
N ASP A 9 0.27 -2.61 -0.11
CA ASP A 9 -0.51 -2.07 1.00
C ASP A 9 -2.00 -2.39 0.88
N THR A 10 -2.75 -2.31 1.99
CA THR A 10 -4.22 -2.43 1.96
C THR A 10 -4.88 -1.41 1.04
N THR A 11 -4.22 -0.29 0.77
CA THR A 11 -4.68 0.77 -0.14
C THR A 11 -4.72 0.39 -1.61
N ALA A 12 -4.17 -0.76 -2.01
CA ALA A 12 -4.27 -1.27 -3.37
C ALA A 12 -5.68 -1.74 -3.75
N ASP A 13 -6.58 -1.90 -2.76
CA ASP A 13 -7.98 -2.30 -2.91
C ASP A 13 -8.18 -3.57 -3.78
N LEU A 14 -7.23 -4.49 -3.69
CA LEU A 14 -7.27 -5.75 -4.43
C LEU A 14 -8.31 -6.70 -3.83
N PRO A 15 -9.07 -7.44 -4.65
CA PRO A 15 -9.97 -8.48 -4.16
C PRO A 15 -9.22 -9.52 -3.32
N ALA A 16 -9.78 -9.91 -2.17
CA ALA A 16 -9.14 -10.87 -1.26
C ALA A 16 -8.86 -12.24 -1.94
N SER A 17 -9.73 -12.66 -2.88
CA SER A 17 -9.50 -13.86 -3.70
C SER A 17 -8.23 -13.73 -4.52
N TYR A 18 -8.04 -12.59 -5.19
CA TYR A 18 -6.87 -12.32 -6.02
C TYR A 18 -5.57 -12.30 -5.18
N VAL A 19 -5.60 -11.65 -4.02
CA VAL A 19 -4.47 -11.62 -3.07
C VAL A 19 -4.07 -13.03 -2.67
N LYS A 20 -5.04 -13.86 -2.27
CA LYS A 20 -4.81 -15.25 -1.87
C LYS A 20 -4.28 -16.12 -3.02
N GLU A 21 -4.91 -16.04 -4.19
CA GLU A 21 -4.53 -16.85 -5.37
C GLU A 21 -3.11 -16.57 -5.86
N ASN A 22 -2.63 -15.35 -5.66
CA ASN A 22 -1.32 -14.90 -6.13
C ASN A 22 -0.27 -14.80 -5.02
N ASN A 23 -0.61 -15.25 -3.80
CA ASN A 23 0.28 -15.21 -2.63
C ASN A 23 0.91 -13.81 -2.42
N ILE A 24 0.07 -12.77 -2.45
CA ILE A 24 0.49 -11.40 -2.24
C ILE A 24 0.43 -11.10 -0.74
N ASP A 25 1.52 -10.59 -0.17
CA ASP A 25 1.49 -10.10 1.20
C ASP A 25 0.95 -8.67 1.25
N ILE A 26 0.08 -8.41 2.21
CA ILE A 26 -0.55 -7.11 2.41
C ILE A 26 -0.02 -6.45 3.67
N HIS A 27 0.50 -5.24 3.53
CA HIS A 27 0.88 -4.38 4.64
C HIS A 27 -0.32 -3.50 5.01
N THR A 28 -0.73 -3.56 6.27
CA THR A 28 -1.96 -2.91 6.72
C THR A 28 -1.71 -1.45 7.07
N LEU A 29 -2.48 -0.56 6.46
CA LEU A 29 -2.69 0.78 6.96
C LEU A 29 -3.88 0.76 7.91
N PHE A 30 -3.81 1.56 8.97
CA PHE A 30 -4.81 1.59 10.02
C PHE A 30 -5.64 2.87 9.97
N TYR A 31 -6.79 2.85 10.63
CA TYR A 31 -7.58 4.03 10.92
C TYR A 31 -8.16 3.95 12.32
N ALA A 32 -8.55 5.08 12.88
CA ALA A 32 -9.15 5.15 14.20
C ALA A 32 -10.37 6.06 14.22
N PHE A 33 -11.38 5.67 14.98
CA PHE A 33 -12.44 6.55 15.45
C PHE A 33 -12.26 6.76 16.96
N GLY A 34 -11.89 7.98 17.34
CA GLY A 34 -11.48 8.27 18.71
C GLY A 34 -10.25 7.45 19.11
N GLU A 35 -10.37 6.67 20.19
CA GLU A 35 -9.29 5.82 20.72
C GLU A 35 -9.29 4.39 20.14
N VAL A 36 -10.31 4.03 19.35
CA VAL A 36 -10.42 2.67 18.80
C VAL A 36 -9.74 2.58 17.45
N ILE A 37 -8.71 1.74 17.37
CA ILE A 37 -7.94 1.49 16.16
C ILE A 37 -8.52 0.29 15.42
N TYR A 38 -8.61 0.41 14.10
CA TYR A 38 -9.07 -0.61 13.17
C TYR A 38 -7.99 -0.94 12.15
N GLY A 39 -7.92 -2.20 11.75
CA GLY A 39 -6.94 -2.73 10.80
C GLY A 39 -6.98 -4.26 10.76
N THR A 40 -5.87 -4.93 11.08
CA THR A 40 -5.72 -6.38 10.89
C THR A 40 -6.69 -7.20 11.75
N ASP A 41 -6.75 -6.94 13.06
CA ASP A 41 -7.49 -7.78 14.01
C ASP A 41 -8.86 -7.20 14.37
N ASN A 42 -9.05 -5.92 14.18
CA ASN A 42 -10.29 -5.22 14.47
C ASN A 42 -10.81 -4.59 13.18
N ILE A 43 -11.73 -5.26 12.52
CA ILE A 43 -12.27 -4.86 11.21
C ILE A 43 -13.70 -4.34 11.42
N MET A 44 -13.94 -3.11 10.97
CA MET A 44 -15.27 -2.54 10.90
C MET A 44 -15.91 -2.87 9.54
N PRO A 45 -17.17 -3.25 9.46
CA PRO A 45 -17.87 -3.36 8.19
C PRO A 45 -17.87 -2.02 7.44
N GLU A 46 -17.64 -2.04 6.13
CA GLU A 46 -17.56 -0.84 5.29
C GLU A 46 -18.80 0.05 5.43
N LYS A 47 -19.99 -0.54 5.46
CA LYS A 47 -21.23 0.20 5.66
C LYS A 47 -21.23 0.99 6.97
N GLU A 48 -20.79 0.38 8.07
CA GLU A 48 -20.71 1.03 9.38
C GLU A 48 -19.70 2.18 9.35
N PHE A 49 -18.54 1.99 8.73
CA PHE A 49 -17.52 3.02 8.54
C PHE A 49 -18.11 4.27 7.87
N PHE A 50 -18.76 4.10 6.74
CA PHE A 50 -19.35 5.23 6.01
C PHE A 50 -20.57 5.82 6.71
N ASP A 51 -21.37 5.03 7.40
CA ASP A 51 -22.51 5.55 8.18
C ASP A 51 -22.03 6.44 9.34
N ARG A 52 -20.96 6.05 10.04
CA ARG A 52 -20.34 6.87 11.09
C ARG A 52 -19.83 8.19 10.52
N MET A 53 -19.16 8.17 9.36
CA MET A 53 -18.70 9.40 8.70
C MET A 53 -19.87 10.30 8.29
N ARG A 54 -20.97 9.75 7.75
CA ARG A 54 -22.19 10.53 7.40
C ARG A 54 -22.85 11.13 8.62
N ASN A 55 -22.73 10.47 9.78
CA ASN A 55 -23.21 10.99 11.06
C ASN A 55 -22.24 12.00 11.70
N GLY A 56 -21.18 12.40 11.00
CA GLY A 56 -20.26 13.45 11.42
C GLY A 56 -19.05 12.98 12.22
N GLU A 57 -18.85 11.66 12.41
CA GLU A 57 -17.64 11.15 13.01
C GLU A 57 -16.48 11.25 11.98
N MET A 58 -15.31 11.61 12.47
CA MET A 58 -14.13 11.79 11.63
C MET A 58 -13.05 10.77 11.97
N PRO A 59 -12.77 9.79 11.07
CA PRO A 59 -11.65 8.89 11.28
C PRO A 59 -10.32 9.59 11.02
N THR A 60 -9.29 9.17 11.74
CA THR A 60 -7.89 9.49 11.45
C THR A 60 -7.22 8.26 10.85
N THR A 61 -6.32 8.47 9.87
CA THR A 61 -5.58 7.39 9.22
C THR A 61 -4.15 7.32 9.71
N MET A 62 -3.60 6.12 9.74
CA MET A 62 -2.22 5.85 10.14
C MET A 62 -1.53 5.04 9.05
N ALA A 63 -0.28 5.39 8.76
CA ALA A 63 0.59 4.62 7.88
C ALA A 63 0.83 3.21 8.45
N CYS A 64 1.30 2.27 7.61
CA CYS A 64 1.80 0.99 8.10
C CYS A 64 2.94 1.24 9.11
N ASN A 65 2.97 0.44 10.17
CA ASN A 65 4.00 0.53 11.19
C ASN A 65 5.30 -0.12 10.66
N PRO A 66 6.50 0.52 10.80
CA PRO A 66 7.76 -0.09 10.37
C PRO A 66 8.00 -1.47 10.98
N GLN A 67 7.63 -1.69 12.25
CA GLN A 67 7.80 -2.98 12.90
C GLN A 67 6.91 -4.08 12.31
N ASP A 68 5.68 -3.74 11.93
CA ASP A 68 4.77 -4.69 11.26
C ASP A 68 5.30 -5.03 9.86
N CYS A 69 5.79 -4.02 9.11
CA CYS A 69 6.45 -4.24 7.82
C CYS A 69 7.68 -5.15 7.97
N LYS A 70 8.53 -4.90 8.98
CA LYS A 70 9.70 -5.71 9.29
C LYS A 70 9.31 -7.17 9.54
N THR A 71 8.30 -7.41 10.36
CA THR A 71 7.81 -8.76 10.68
C THR A 71 7.36 -9.52 9.43
N ILE A 72 6.65 -8.86 8.52
CA ILE A 72 6.20 -9.48 7.26
C ILE A 72 7.41 -9.79 6.36
N PHE A 73 8.34 -8.85 6.20
CA PHE A 73 9.53 -9.04 5.39
C PHE A 73 10.43 -10.16 5.94
N GLU A 74 10.74 -10.14 7.24
CA GLU A 74 11.55 -11.18 7.88
C GLU A 74 10.98 -12.57 7.69
N LYS A 75 9.67 -12.71 7.85
CA LYS A 75 9.00 -14.00 7.62
C LYS A 75 9.33 -14.55 6.23
N ARG A 76 9.20 -13.74 5.18
CA ARG A 76 9.41 -14.18 3.80
C ARG A 76 10.88 -14.37 3.46
N ILE A 77 11.75 -13.55 4.00
CA ILE A 77 13.20 -13.74 3.87
C ILE A 77 13.65 -15.06 4.52
N ASN A 78 13.13 -15.40 5.70
CA ASN A 78 13.40 -16.67 6.39
C ASN A 78 12.82 -17.88 5.64
N GLU A 79 11.72 -17.71 4.90
CA GLU A 79 11.18 -18.72 3.98
C GLU A 79 12.02 -18.88 2.69
N GLY A 80 13.00 -18.01 2.47
CA GLY A 80 13.94 -18.09 1.35
C GLY A 80 13.58 -17.25 0.12
N PHE A 81 12.59 -16.34 0.21
CA PHE A 81 12.20 -15.48 -0.89
C PHE A 81 12.89 -14.11 -0.84
N ASP A 82 13.09 -13.51 -2.02
CA ASP A 82 13.28 -12.07 -2.15
C ASP A 82 11.91 -11.36 -2.20
N ILE A 83 11.86 -10.05 -2.03
CA ILE A 83 10.59 -9.32 -1.94
C ILE A 83 10.61 -8.10 -2.85
N LEU A 84 9.53 -7.95 -3.65
CA LEU A 84 9.17 -6.71 -4.33
C LEU A 84 7.92 -6.13 -3.67
N HIS A 85 8.09 -5.05 -2.92
CA HIS A 85 7.00 -4.32 -2.30
C HIS A 85 6.61 -3.12 -3.17
N ILE A 86 5.37 -3.10 -3.65
CA ILE A 86 4.79 -1.98 -4.41
C ILE A 86 3.94 -1.19 -3.43
N ALA A 87 4.45 -0.04 -3.01
CA ALA A 87 3.90 0.72 -1.90
C ALA A 87 2.92 1.81 -2.35
N PHE A 88 1.99 2.13 -1.49
CA PHE A 88 1.13 3.31 -1.58
C PHE A 88 1.93 4.59 -1.79
N SER A 89 1.37 5.53 -2.54
CA SER A 89 2.03 6.79 -2.91
C SER A 89 2.68 7.51 -1.73
N SER A 90 3.98 7.80 -1.84
CA SER A 90 4.74 8.61 -0.87
C SER A 90 4.20 10.05 -0.76
N ALA A 91 3.48 10.53 -1.76
CA ALA A 91 2.83 11.84 -1.73
C ALA A 91 1.58 11.88 -0.81
N LEU A 92 1.04 10.71 -0.44
CA LEU A 92 -0.18 10.59 0.36
C LEU A 92 0.04 10.02 1.75
N SER A 93 1.09 9.22 1.94
CA SER A 93 1.37 8.51 3.19
C SER A 93 2.87 8.32 3.42
N SER A 94 3.26 8.22 4.69
CA SER A 94 4.61 7.78 5.06
C SER A 94 4.84 6.27 4.94
N SER A 95 3.82 5.48 4.51
CA SER A 95 3.92 4.01 4.40
C SER A 95 5.10 3.57 3.54
N TYR A 96 5.31 4.21 2.39
CA TYR A 96 6.49 3.96 1.55
C TYR A 96 7.81 4.10 2.33
N ASN A 97 7.99 5.21 3.05
CA ASN A 97 9.22 5.45 3.82
C ASN A 97 9.36 4.43 4.97
N ASN A 98 8.26 4.09 5.64
CA ASN A 98 8.24 3.10 6.72
C ASN A 98 8.62 1.70 6.20
N ALA A 99 8.12 1.32 5.03
CA ALA A 99 8.51 0.08 4.37
C ALA A 99 10.00 0.08 3.95
N CYS A 100 10.52 1.22 3.46
CA CYS A 100 11.95 1.36 3.14
C CYS A 100 12.84 1.18 4.38
N ILE A 101 12.46 1.78 5.53
CA ILE A 101 13.19 1.62 6.79
C ILE A 101 13.21 0.16 7.19
N ALA A 102 12.04 -0.50 7.23
CA ALA A 102 11.92 -1.91 7.57
C ALA A 102 12.74 -2.82 6.63
N ALA A 103 12.69 -2.55 5.32
CA ALA A 103 13.44 -3.31 4.32
C ALA A 103 14.96 -3.22 4.55
N ASN A 104 15.47 -2.02 4.84
CA ASN A 104 16.89 -1.81 5.13
C ASN A 104 17.32 -2.56 6.39
N GLU A 105 16.57 -2.45 7.49
CA GLU A 105 16.85 -3.18 8.73
C GLU A 105 16.90 -4.69 8.50
N VAL A 106 15.92 -5.24 7.78
CA VAL A 106 15.90 -6.70 7.48
C VAL A 106 17.10 -7.10 6.63
N MET A 107 17.47 -6.31 5.62
CA MET A 107 18.63 -6.62 4.78
C MET A 107 19.96 -6.50 5.54
N GLU A 108 20.06 -5.62 6.52
CA GLU A 108 21.23 -5.52 7.42
C GLU A 108 21.35 -6.76 8.33
N GLU A 109 20.22 -7.25 8.85
CA GLU A 109 20.16 -8.41 9.74
C GLU A 109 20.26 -9.77 9.00
N HIS A 110 19.92 -9.80 7.71
CA HIS A 110 19.90 -11.01 6.87
C HIS A 110 20.80 -10.85 5.63
N PRO A 111 22.13 -11.08 5.75
CA PRO A 111 23.03 -10.97 4.61
C PRO A 111 22.61 -11.84 3.42
N GLY A 112 22.48 -11.23 2.23
CA GLY A 112 22.00 -11.89 1.02
C GLY A 112 20.48 -11.84 0.81
N ALA A 113 19.73 -11.25 1.73
CA ALA A 113 18.34 -10.88 1.51
C ALA A 113 18.24 -9.73 0.50
N ARG A 114 17.19 -9.77 -0.31
CA ARG A 114 16.88 -8.68 -1.24
C ARG A 114 15.43 -8.26 -1.10
N ILE A 115 15.23 -7.02 -0.67
CA ILE A 115 13.91 -6.39 -0.55
C ILE A 115 13.97 -5.08 -1.34
N VAL A 116 13.10 -4.91 -2.31
CA VAL A 116 12.98 -3.67 -3.09
C VAL A 116 11.61 -3.09 -2.85
N VAL A 117 11.58 -1.86 -2.36
CA VAL A 117 10.35 -1.08 -2.17
C VAL A 117 10.23 -0.07 -3.30
N VAL A 118 9.13 -0.11 -4.03
CA VAL A 118 8.85 0.79 -5.15
C VAL A 118 7.68 1.69 -4.78
N ASP A 119 7.88 2.99 -4.86
CA ASP A 119 6.80 3.98 -4.75
C ASP A 119 5.92 3.92 -6.00
N SER A 120 4.66 3.53 -5.84
CA SER A 120 3.73 3.45 -6.96
C SER A 120 3.31 4.81 -7.50
N LEU A 121 3.40 5.87 -6.67
CA LEU A 121 2.78 7.18 -6.90
C LEU A 121 1.28 7.08 -7.22
N ALA A 122 0.64 6.04 -6.73
CA ALA A 122 -0.74 5.67 -7.00
C ALA A 122 -1.49 5.37 -5.69
N ALA A 123 -2.79 5.25 -5.78
CA ALA A 123 -3.70 4.91 -4.69
C ALA A 123 -4.82 4.02 -5.23
N SER A 124 -5.50 3.28 -4.34
CA SER A 124 -6.67 2.47 -4.65
C SER A 124 -6.42 1.56 -5.87
N MET A 125 -7.40 1.40 -6.75
CA MET A 125 -7.28 0.54 -7.94
C MET A 125 -6.16 0.96 -8.90
N GLY A 126 -5.62 2.19 -8.82
CA GLY A 126 -4.44 2.59 -9.58
C GLY A 126 -3.18 1.88 -9.09
N GLU A 127 -2.98 1.80 -7.77
CA GLU A 127 -1.94 0.99 -7.14
C GLU A 127 -2.19 -0.50 -7.43
N GLY A 128 -3.44 -0.96 -7.25
CA GLY A 128 -3.85 -2.33 -7.55
C GLY A 128 -3.59 -2.75 -9.00
N LEU A 129 -3.77 -1.85 -9.97
CA LEU A 129 -3.45 -2.12 -11.38
C LEU A 129 -1.95 -2.33 -11.60
N ILE A 130 -1.10 -1.56 -10.93
CA ILE A 130 0.36 -1.72 -10.98
C ILE A 130 0.74 -3.08 -10.40
N VAL A 131 0.19 -3.44 -9.24
CA VAL A 131 0.41 -4.75 -8.61
C VAL A 131 -0.08 -5.89 -9.53
N TYR A 132 -1.27 -5.76 -10.11
CA TYR A 132 -1.80 -6.72 -11.07
C TYR A 132 -0.83 -6.95 -12.24
N LYS A 133 -0.30 -5.87 -12.83
CA LYS A 133 0.68 -5.95 -13.93
C LYS A 133 1.98 -6.64 -13.51
N ALA A 134 2.48 -6.32 -12.31
CA ALA A 134 3.67 -6.96 -11.74
C ALA A 134 3.46 -8.48 -11.56
N VAL A 135 2.30 -8.89 -11.06
CA VAL A 135 1.93 -10.30 -10.89
C VAL A 135 1.87 -11.03 -12.24
N GLU A 136 1.22 -10.44 -13.24
CA GLU A 136 1.13 -11.04 -14.58
C GLU A 136 2.51 -11.14 -15.25
N MET A 137 3.38 -10.17 -15.06
CA MET A 137 4.78 -10.24 -15.51
C MET A 137 5.53 -11.38 -14.81
N LYS A 138 5.39 -11.52 -13.48
CA LYS A 138 5.99 -12.64 -12.73
C LYS A 138 5.49 -13.98 -13.26
N LYS A 139 4.20 -14.15 -13.48
CA LYS A 139 3.59 -15.36 -14.06
C LYS A 139 4.14 -15.67 -15.46
N SER A 140 4.48 -14.66 -16.24
CA SER A 140 5.09 -14.83 -17.56
C SER A 140 6.60 -15.11 -17.52
N GLY A 141 7.17 -15.27 -16.33
CA GLY A 141 8.59 -15.62 -16.12
C GLY A 141 9.54 -14.42 -16.11
N LYS A 142 9.03 -13.20 -15.98
CA LYS A 142 9.88 -12.01 -15.84
C LYS A 142 10.59 -12.00 -14.50
N SER A 143 11.84 -11.54 -14.52
CA SER A 143 12.64 -11.33 -13.32
C SER A 143 12.13 -10.16 -12.49
N MET A 144 12.51 -10.15 -11.21
CA MET A 144 12.21 -9.04 -10.30
C MET A 144 12.74 -7.70 -10.84
N ASP A 145 13.94 -7.69 -11.45
CA ASP A 145 14.53 -6.47 -12.03
C ASP A 145 13.72 -5.96 -13.23
N GLU A 146 13.29 -6.84 -14.13
CA GLU A 146 12.44 -6.44 -15.26
C GLU A 146 11.11 -5.84 -14.80
N ILE A 147 10.54 -6.36 -13.69
CA ILE A 147 9.29 -5.83 -13.12
C ILE A 147 9.54 -4.48 -12.45
N ILE A 148 10.63 -4.33 -11.69
CA ILE A 148 11.01 -3.05 -11.08
C ILE A 148 11.19 -1.97 -12.14
N ASP A 149 11.92 -2.28 -13.20
CA ASP A 149 12.14 -1.36 -14.32
C ASP A 149 10.83 -0.99 -15.02
N PHE A 150 9.96 -1.99 -15.24
CA PHE A 150 8.64 -1.74 -15.81
C PHE A 150 7.82 -0.79 -14.95
N VAL A 151 7.69 -1.08 -13.64
CA VAL A 151 6.91 -0.24 -12.72
C VAL A 151 7.46 1.18 -12.68
N ASN A 152 8.77 1.34 -12.52
CA ASN A 152 9.39 2.67 -12.43
C ASN A 152 9.20 3.50 -13.70
N ASN A 153 9.23 2.88 -14.87
CA ASN A 153 9.09 3.57 -16.15
C ASN A 153 7.64 3.83 -16.57
N HIS A 154 6.66 3.09 -16.00
CA HIS A 154 5.27 3.13 -16.45
C HIS A 154 4.25 3.55 -15.39
N LYS A 155 4.62 3.66 -14.11
CA LYS A 155 3.69 4.01 -13.03
C LYS A 155 2.93 5.33 -13.28
N LEU A 156 3.56 6.30 -13.92
CA LEU A 156 2.90 7.57 -14.28
C LEU A 156 1.99 7.47 -15.51
N ASN A 157 1.97 6.34 -16.20
CA ASN A 157 1.04 6.09 -17.30
C ASN A 157 -0.32 5.57 -16.80
N VAL A 158 -0.44 5.28 -15.52
CA VAL A 158 -1.73 4.93 -14.90
C VAL A 158 -2.54 6.19 -14.72
N VAL A 159 -3.64 6.29 -15.46
CA VAL A 159 -4.57 7.43 -15.38
C VAL A 159 -5.59 7.16 -14.29
N HIS A 160 -5.70 8.10 -13.34
CA HIS A 160 -6.65 8.04 -12.23
C HIS A 160 -7.82 8.98 -12.51
N ASN A 161 -9.01 8.42 -12.68
CA ASN A 161 -10.25 9.19 -12.72
C ASN A 161 -11.05 8.86 -11.45
N PHE A 162 -11.13 9.78 -10.54
CA PHE A 162 -11.84 9.60 -9.28
C PHE A 162 -12.64 10.84 -8.91
N THR A 163 -13.62 10.65 -8.05
CA THR A 163 -14.38 11.71 -7.42
C THR A 163 -14.44 11.49 -5.91
N VAL A 164 -14.78 12.53 -5.17
CA VAL A 164 -14.98 12.47 -3.72
C VAL A 164 -16.30 13.19 -3.38
N ASP A 165 -16.96 12.71 -2.34
CA ASP A 165 -18.20 13.35 -1.87
C ASP A 165 -17.94 14.69 -1.18
N ASP A 166 -16.80 14.82 -0.49
CA ASP A 166 -16.42 16.05 0.24
C ASP A 166 -14.91 16.28 0.25
N LEU A 167 -14.46 17.32 -0.44
CA LEU A 167 -13.05 17.75 -0.46
C LEU A 167 -12.55 18.22 0.90
N ASN A 168 -13.45 18.67 1.80
CA ASN A 168 -13.06 19.07 3.15
C ASN A 168 -12.47 17.92 3.95
N HIS A 169 -12.86 16.66 3.68
CA HIS A 169 -12.25 15.48 4.30
C HIS A 169 -10.76 15.39 3.94
N LEU A 170 -10.41 15.52 2.66
CA LEU A 170 -9.03 15.52 2.18
C LEU A 170 -8.22 16.70 2.71
N TYR A 171 -8.85 17.88 2.82
CA TYR A 171 -8.22 19.06 3.43
C TYR A 171 -7.91 18.83 4.91
N ARG A 172 -8.86 18.33 5.69
CA ARG A 172 -8.65 18.00 7.12
C ARG A 172 -7.56 16.95 7.31
N GLY A 173 -7.47 16.00 6.38
CA GLY A 173 -6.40 15.02 6.34
C GLY A 173 -5.04 15.55 5.87
N GLY A 174 -4.97 16.80 5.37
CA GLY A 174 -3.73 17.41 4.86
C GLY A 174 -3.30 16.91 3.47
N ARG A 175 -4.18 16.25 2.71
CA ARG A 175 -3.89 15.72 1.36
C ARG A 175 -4.23 16.68 0.25
N VAL A 176 -5.00 17.73 0.52
CA VAL A 176 -5.23 18.85 -0.40
C VAL A 176 -5.08 20.19 0.34
N SER A 177 -4.77 21.25 -0.40
CA SER A 177 -4.70 22.58 0.18
C SER A 177 -6.10 23.14 0.48
N LYS A 178 -6.18 24.09 1.40
CA LYS A 178 -7.43 24.82 1.70
C LYS A 178 -8.02 25.47 0.43
N THR A 179 -7.16 26.02 -0.41
CA THR A 179 -7.58 26.66 -1.66
C THR A 179 -8.22 25.65 -2.61
N THR A 180 -7.62 24.44 -2.74
CA THR A 180 -8.18 23.35 -3.57
C THR A 180 -9.54 22.91 -3.05
N ALA A 181 -9.71 22.79 -1.73
CA ALA A 181 -10.98 22.40 -1.13
C ALA A 181 -12.09 23.44 -1.39
N ILE A 182 -11.78 24.75 -1.34
CA ILE A 182 -12.75 25.83 -1.58
C ILE A 182 -13.13 25.95 -3.05
N ILE A 183 -12.18 25.78 -3.98
CA ILE A 183 -12.44 25.95 -5.42
C ILE A 183 -13.19 24.74 -5.99
N GLY A 184 -13.00 23.56 -5.42
CA GLY A 184 -13.60 22.31 -5.89
C GLY A 184 -14.98 21.98 -5.29
N THR A 185 -15.49 22.82 -4.40
CA THR A 185 -16.88 22.76 -3.87
C THR A 185 -17.73 23.78 -4.60
#